data_70adfb336c64723c4a54fede20ff8e5a
#
_entry.id   70adfb336c64723c4a54fede20ff8e5a
#
_cell.length_a   1.000
_cell.length_b   1.000
_cell.length_c   1.000
_cell.angle_alpha   90.00
_cell.angle_beta   90.00
_cell.angle_gamma   90.00
#
_symmetry.space_group_name_H-M   'P 1'
#
loop_
_entity.id
_entity.type
_entity.pdbx_description
1 polymer ?
#
loop_
_entity_poly.entity_id
_entity_poly.type
_entity_poly.pdbx_seq_one_letter_code
_entity_poly.pdbx_strand_id
1 'polypeptide(L)'
;QRLGVVTEKSSPDLTMVVHLTSPDQRYDMLYLSNYAALNVKDELARIEGVGAVRLFGAGDYSMRIWLDPNKVAALGLSPAQITAAIREQNQQAAAGSLGAQPSGEAEFQLLINVKGRLAAVEEFENIIIKVGSNGEISRLKDVARVELGASTYALRSLLNNKEAVAIPIFQASG
;
A
#
# COMPACT_ATOMS: atom_id res chain seq x y z
N GLN A 1 6.32 12.36 -2.08
CA GLN A 1 7.53 11.57 -1.77
C GLN A 1 8.57 11.89 -2.83
N ARG A 2 9.71 12.45 -2.44
CA ARG A 2 10.86 12.51 -3.33
C ARG A 2 11.39 11.07 -3.42
N LEU A 3 11.31 10.46 -4.59
CA LEU A 3 12.00 9.22 -4.88
C LEU A 3 13.50 9.52 -4.79
N GLY A 4 14.13 9.03 -3.73
CA GLY A 4 15.58 9.09 -3.60
C GLY A 4 16.27 8.19 -4.62
N VAL A 5 17.53 8.43 -4.88
CA VAL A 5 18.36 7.51 -5.66
C VAL A 5 18.73 6.34 -4.75
N VAL A 6 18.31 5.12 -5.12
CA VAL A 6 18.72 3.89 -4.43
C VAL A 6 19.86 3.28 -5.25
N THR A 7 20.98 3.05 -4.59
CA THR A 7 22.15 2.40 -5.20
C THR A 7 22.30 1.03 -4.55
N GLU A 8 22.22 -0.02 -5.34
CA GLU A 8 22.45 -1.40 -4.90
C GLU A 8 23.67 -1.96 -5.60
N LYS A 9 24.56 -2.62 -4.85
CA LYS A 9 25.64 -3.43 -5.42
C LYS A 9 25.06 -4.80 -5.75
N SER A 10 24.73 -5.05 -7.02
CA SER A 10 24.23 -6.33 -7.46
C SER A 10 24.93 -6.75 -8.77
N SER A 11 25.18 -8.04 -8.94
CA SER A 11 25.54 -8.58 -10.23
C SER A 11 24.35 -8.51 -11.18
N PRO A 12 24.51 -8.22 -12.47
CA PRO A 12 23.45 -8.34 -13.47
C PRO A 12 23.09 -9.79 -13.78
N ASP A 13 23.88 -10.77 -13.28
CA ASP A 13 23.76 -12.17 -13.65
C ASP A 13 22.55 -12.81 -12.96
N LEU A 14 21.56 -13.15 -13.78
CA LEU A 14 20.37 -13.87 -13.36
C LEU A 14 20.73 -15.36 -13.17
N THR A 15 20.64 -15.84 -11.93
CA THR A 15 20.95 -17.24 -11.59
C THR A 15 19.78 -18.14 -11.94
N MET A 16 18.58 -17.79 -11.48
CA MET A 16 17.35 -18.56 -11.71
C MET A 16 16.11 -17.70 -11.53
N VAL A 17 14.99 -18.24 -12.01
CA VAL A 17 13.67 -17.66 -11.74
C VAL A 17 12.80 -18.72 -11.07
N VAL A 18 12.38 -18.44 -9.85
CA VAL A 18 11.37 -19.25 -9.14
C VAL A 18 10.00 -18.73 -9.48
N HIS A 19 9.04 -19.61 -9.74
CA HIS A 19 7.67 -19.23 -10.01
C HIS A 19 6.74 -19.72 -8.91
N LEU A 20 5.93 -18.81 -8.37
CA LEU A 20 4.83 -19.12 -7.46
C LEU A 20 3.54 -19.17 -8.26
N THR A 21 2.83 -20.31 -8.17
CA THR A 21 1.60 -20.56 -8.94
C THR A 21 0.51 -21.11 -8.03
N SER A 22 -0.76 -20.92 -8.42
CA SER A 22 -1.91 -21.61 -7.87
C SER A 22 -2.49 -22.54 -8.96
N PRO A 23 -2.15 -23.85 -8.96
CA PRO A 23 -2.56 -24.75 -10.02
C PRO A 23 -4.09 -24.89 -10.15
N ASP A 24 -4.79 -24.82 -9.04
CA ASP A 24 -6.25 -24.89 -8.89
C ASP A 24 -6.94 -23.54 -9.00
N GLN A 25 -6.19 -22.46 -9.27
CA GLN A 25 -6.67 -21.08 -9.35
C GLN A 25 -7.39 -20.58 -8.07
N ARG A 26 -7.11 -21.21 -6.93
CA ARG A 26 -7.68 -20.84 -5.64
C ARG A 26 -7.25 -19.46 -5.18
N TYR A 27 -6.02 -19.06 -5.53
CA TYR A 27 -5.41 -17.78 -5.18
C TYR A 27 -5.15 -17.00 -6.45
N ASP A 28 -5.54 -15.73 -6.45
CA ASP A 28 -5.29 -14.82 -7.55
C ASP A 28 -3.84 -14.30 -7.56
N MET A 29 -3.46 -13.64 -8.64
CA MET A 29 -2.12 -13.08 -8.83
C MET A 29 -1.75 -12.05 -7.76
N LEU A 30 -2.72 -11.28 -7.27
CA LEU A 30 -2.49 -10.24 -6.29
C LEU A 30 -2.16 -10.86 -4.91
N TYR A 31 -2.91 -11.89 -4.52
CA TYR A 31 -2.62 -12.66 -3.30
C TYR A 31 -1.23 -13.31 -3.37
N LEU A 32 -0.93 -13.99 -4.49
CA LEU A 32 0.36 -14.67 -4.67
C LEU A 32 1.53 -13.68 -4.64
N SER A 33 1.38 -12.49 -5.27
CA SER A 33 2.40 -11.44 -5.25
C SER A 33 2.65 -10.92 -3.84
N ASN A 34 1.58 -10.67 -3.10
CA ASN A 34 1.68 -10.20 -1.72
C ASN A 34 2.28 -11.27 -0.79
N TYR A 35 1.88 -12.53 -0.96
CA TYR A 35 2.47 -13.65 -0.22
C TYR A 35 3.96 -13.79 -0.50
N ALA A 36 4.36 -13.71 -1.79
CA ALA A 36 5.75 -13.74 -2.19
C ALA A 36 6.57 -12.59 -1.58
N ALA A 37 6.00 -11.39 -1.55
CA ALA A 37 6.66 -10.21 -0.97
C ALA A 37 6.88 -10.32 0.54
N LEU A 38 5.88 -10.82 1.27
CA LEU A 38 5.92 -10.89 2.73
C LEU A 38 6.65 -12.12 3.28
N ASN A 39 6.58 -13.26 2.59
CA ASN A 39 7.02 -14.54 3.17
C ASN A 39 8.16 -15.21 2.41
N VAL A 40 8.34 -14.92 1.12
CA VAL A 40 9.28 -15.66 0.28
C VAL A 40 10.51 -14.83 -0.05
N LYS A 41 10.33 -13.57 -0.42
CA LYS A 41 11.41 -12.69 -0.91
C LYS A 41 12.56 -12.58 0.08
N ASP A 42 12.27 -12.32 1.34
CA ASP A 42 13.28 -12.08 2.36
C ASP A 42 14.00 -13.37 2.77
N GLU A 43 13.29 -14.50 2.76
CA GLU A 43 13.91 -15.80 3.02
C GLU A 43 14.90 -16.18 1.90
N LEU A 44 14.51 -15.97 0.64
CA LEU A 44 15.42 -16.19 -0.50
C LEU A 44 16.62 -15.24 -0.50
N ALA A 45 16.42 -13.99 -0.07
CA ALA A 45 17.49 -12.99 -0.02
C ALA A 45 18.54 -13.27 1.07
N ARG A 46 18.22 -14.11 2.06
CA ARG A 46 19.15 -14.52 3.14
C ARG A 46 20.04 -15.70 2.77
N ILE A 47 19.75 -16.37 1.66
CA ILE A 47 20.53 -17.53 1.21
C ILE A 47 21.92 -17.05 0.77
N GLU A 48 22.96 -17.75 1.21
CA GLU A 48 24.34 -17.45 0.83
C GLU A 48 24.51 -17.53 -0.70
N GLY A 49 25.19 -16.53 -1.27
CA GLY A 49 25.38 -16.41 -2.72
C GLY A 49 24.27 -15.65 -3.45
N VAL A 50 23.15 -15.31 -2.77
CA VAL A 50 22.10 -14.47 -3.33
C VAL A 50 22.46 -13.00 -3.13
N GLY A 51 22.51 -12.23 -4.21
CA GLY A 51 22.80 -10.80 -4.20
C GLY A 51 21.54 -9.95 -4.22
N ALA A 52 20.53 -10.36 -4.99
CA ALA A 52 19.24 -9.66 -5.05
C ALA A 52 18.10 -10.62 -5.40
N VAL A 53 16.92 -10.32 -4.86
CA VAL A 53 15.66 -11.01 -5.18
C VAL A 53 14.65 -9.96 -5.61
N ARG A 54 14.08 -10.12 -6.80
CA ARG A 54 13.03 -9.23 -7.32
C ARG A 54 11.73 -10.01 -7.47
N LEU A 55 10.62 -9.27 -7.57
CA LEU A 55 9.30 -9.86 -7.78
C LEU A 55 8.70 -9.26 -9.06
N PHE A 56 8.24 -10.12 -9.95
CA PHE A 56 7.45 -9.75 -11.11
C PHE A 56 6.07 -10.37 -11.01
N GLY A 57 5.06 -9.53 -10.83
CA GLY A 57 3.66 -9.91 -10.61
C GLY A 57 2.79 -8.67 -10.48
N ALA A 58 1.69 -8.80 -9.77
CA ALA A 58 0.70 -7.73 -9.60
C ALA A 58 1.15 -6.58 -8.69
N GLY A 59 2.33 -6.63 -8.08
CA GLY A 59 2.76 -5.65 -7.08
C GLY A 59 2.07 -5.83 -5.72
N ASP A 60 2.30 -4.88 -4.81
CA ASP A 60 1.73 -4.90 -3.47
C ASP A 60 0.25 -4.50 -3.46
N TYR A 61 -0.47 -4.90 -2.41
CA TYR A 61 -1.82 -4.38 -2.17
C TYR A 61 -1.81 -2.87 -2.03
N SER A 62 -2.76 -2.24 -2.68
CA SER A 62 -2.93 -0.78 -2.66
C SER A 62 -4.40 -0.41 -2.69
N MET A 63 -4.76 0.64 -1.97
CA MET A 63 -6.08 1.23 -2.08
C MET A 63 -6.15 2.08 -3.34
N ARG A 64 -6.98 1.68 -4.30
CA ARG A 64 -7.18 2.36 -5.58
C ARG A 64 -8.42 3.23 -5.51
N ILE A 65 -8.28 4.48 -5.92
CA ILE A 65 -9.34 5.48 -5.87
C ILE A 65 -9.56 5.99 -7.29
N TRP A 66 -10.73 5.68 -7.84
CA TRP A 66 -11.16 6.07 -9.18
C TRP A 66 -12.09 7.25 -9.08
N LEU A 67 -11.58 8.45 -9.36
CA LEU A 67 -12.36 9.68 -9.31
C LEU A 67 -13.31 9.77 -10.51
N ASP A 68 -14.56 10.18 -10.25
CA ASP A 68 -15.52 10.58 -11.28
C ASP A 68 -15.34 12.07 -11.57
N PRO A 69 -14.84 12.44 -12.77
CA PRO A 69 -14.55 13.83 -13.10
C PRO A 69 -15.77 14.74 -13.02
N ASN A 70 -16.96 14.22 -13.40
CA ASN A 70 -18.19 15.00 -13.42
C ASN A 70 -18.67 15.31 -11.99
N LYS A 71 -18.61 14.33 -11.10
CA LYS A 71 -18.98 14.51 -9.68
C LYS A 71 -17.98 15.42 -8.98
N VAL A 72 -16.68 15.28 -9.23
CA VAL A 72 -15.65 16.16 -8.69
C VAL A 72 -15.88 17.62 -9.12
N ALA A 73 -16.15 17.83 -10.43
CA ALA A 73 -16.44 19.15 -10.96
C ALA A 73 -17.75 19.75 -10.37
N ALA A 74 -18.80 18.94 -10.22
CA ALA A 74 -20.08 19.38 -9.65
C ALA A 74 -19.94 19.88 -8.21
N LEU A 75 -19.02 19.32 -7.43
CA LEU A 75 -18.70 19.79 -6.08
C LEU A 75 -17.70 20.95 -6.04
N GLY A 76 -17.19 21.40 -7.19
CA GLY A 76 -16.17 22.43 -7.30
C GLY A 76 -14.84 22.02 -6.68
N LEU A 77 -14.51 20.72 -6.71
CA LEU A 77 -13.28 20.17 -6.15
C LEU A 77 -12.24 19.92 -7.25
N SER A 78 -10.98 19.96 -6.85
CA SER A 78 -9.86 19.52 -7.68
C SER A 78 -9.29 18.18 -7.18
N PRO A 79 -8.66 17.38 -8.04
CA PRO A 79 -7.97 16.15 -7.61
C PRO A 79 -6.89 16.40 -6.54
N ALA A 80 -6.26 17.57 -6.57
CA ALA A 80 -5.26 17.97 -5.57
C ALA A 80 -5.87 18.12 -4.18
N GLN A 81 -7.05 18.75 -4.07
CA GLN A 81 -7.77 18.89 -2.79
C GLN A 81 -8.20 17.52 -2.23
N ILE A 82 -8.71 16.63 -3.10
CA ILE A 82 -9.08 15.27 -2.69
C ILE A 82 -7.84 14.51 -2.18
N THR A 83 -6.73 14.60 -2.92
CA THR A 83 -5.47 13.96 -2.50
C THR A 83 -4.96 14.51 -1.16
N ALA A 84 -5.10 15.83 -0.93
CA ALA A 84 -4.73 16.45 0.34
C ALA A 84 -5.59 15.92 1.49
N ALA A 85 -6.93 15.87 1.32
CA ALA A 85 -7.86 15.34 2.31
C ALA A 85 -7.57 13.87 2.67
N ILE A 86 -7.25 13.04 1.66
CA ILE A 86 -6.87 11.64 1.87
C ILE A 86 -5.58 11.56 2.70
N ARG A 87 -4.56 12.35 2.36
CA ARG A 87 -3.28 12.37 3.09
C ARG A 87 -3.45 12.82 4.53
N GLU A 88 -4.27 13.82 4.77
CA GLU A 88 -4.52 14.37 6.10
C GLU A 88 -5.21 13.36 7.02
N GLN A 89 -6.20 12.63 6.50
CA GLN A 89 -6.98 11.66 7.29
C GLN A 89 -6.38 10.25 7.33
N ASN A 90 -5.42 9.94 6.45
CA ASN A 90 -4.71 8.67 6.44
C ASN A 90 -3.31 8.80 7.02
N GLN A 91 -3.19 9.44 8.17
CA GLN A 91 -1.93 9.58 8.89
C GLN A 91 -1.92 8.71 10.15
N GLN A 92 -0.72 8.22 10.48
CA GLN A 92 -0.49 7.61 11.78
C GLN A 92 -0.09 8.74 12.75
N ALA A 93 -1.02 9.12 13.61
CA ALA A 93 -0.73 10.09 14.65
C ALA A 93 -0.17 9.34 15.88
N ALA A 94 0.96 9.80 16.39
CA ALA A 94 1.42 9.41 17.70
C ALA A 94 0.53 10.13 18.75
N ALA A 95 -0.39 9.40 19.35
CA ALA A 95 -1.17 9.92 20.46
C ALA A 95 -0.32 9.85 21.72
N GLY A 96 -0.21 10.96 22.41
CA GLY A 96 0.40 11.00 23.73
C GLY A 96 -0.51 10.39 24.81
N SER A 97 -0.11 10.55 26.06
CA SER A 97 -0.94 10.25 27.22
C SER A 97 -1.32 11.54 27.93
N LEU A 98 -2.56 11.65 28.36
CA LEU A 98 -2.98 12.69 29.29
C LEU A 98 -2.57 12.30 30.72
N GLY A 99 -2.02 13.25 31.47
CA GLY A 99 -1.59 13.00 32.84
C GLY A 99 -0.20 12.34 32.97
N ALA A 100 0.60 12.26 31.89
CA ALA A 100 1.99 11.83 31.98
C ALA A 100 2.84 12.88 32.69
N GLN A 101 3.79 12.41 33.54
CA GLN A 101 4.76 13.29 34.18
C GLN A 101 5.53 14.13 33.14
N PRO A 102 5.86 15.43 33.44
CA PRO A 102 6.13 16.01 34.77
C PRO A 102 4.98 16.76 35.44
N SER A 103 3.73 16.72 34.96
CA SER A 103 2.62 17.33 35.66
C SER A 103 2.19 16.49 36.88
N GLY A 104 2.70 16.85 38.05
CA GLY A 104 2.61 16.05 39.29
C GLY A 104 1.24 16.02 39.99
N GLU A 105 0.13 16.35 39.35
CA GLU A 105 -1.20 16.43 39.98
C GLU A 105 -2.25 15.47 39.36
N ALA A 106 -1.90 14.67 38.37
CA ALA A 106 -2.87 13.74 37.79
C ALA A 106 -2.78 12.37 38.48
N GLU A 107 -3.85 11.96 39.18
CA GLU A 107 -3.98 10.64 39.79
C GLU A 107 -4.13 9.51 38.76
N PHE A 108 -4.42 9.83 37.49
CA PHE A 108 -4.65 8.86 36.42
C PHE A 108 -3.94 9.25 35.11
N GLN A 109 -3.26 8.30 34.52
CA GLN A 109 -2.70 8.42 33.18
C GLN A 109 -3.65 7.74 32.17
N LEU A 110 -4.21 8.53 31.26
CA LEU A 110 -5.03 8.02 30.16
C LEU A 110 -4.21 7.94 28.88
N LEU A 111 -4.05 6.74 28.37
CA LEU A 111 -3.43 6.52 27.06
C LEU A 111 -4.44 6.86 25.97
N ILE A 112 -4.09 7.81 25.08
CA ILE A 112 -4.94 8.16 23.95
C ILE A 112 -4.57 7.24 22.79
N ASN A 113 -5.43 6.28 22.48
CA ASN A 113 -5.30 5.48 21.28
C ASN A 113 -5.95 6.19 20.10
N VAL A 114 -5.14 6.64 19.15
CA VAL A 114 -5.64 7.16 17.87
C VAL A 114 -5.67 6.02 16.87
N LYS A 115 -6.74 5.98 16.07
CA LYS A 115 -6.84 5.07 14.94
C LYS A 115 -5.66 5.32 13.99
N GLY A 116 -4.93 4.26 13.67
CA GLY A 116 -3.80 4.33 12.75
C GLY A 116 -4.21 4.62 11.30
N ARG A 117 -3.36 4.26 10.36
CA ARG A 117 -3.68 4.36 8.93
C ARG A 117 -4.93 3.57 8.59
N LEU A 118 -5.73 4.11 7.67
CA LEU A 118 -6.92 3.43 7.15
C LEU A 118 -6.51 2.16 6.39
N ALA A 119 -7.23 1.07 6.63
CA ALA A 119 -6.92 -0.23 6.04
C ALA A 119 -8.09 -0.83 5.24
N ALA A 120 -9.32 -0.53 5.61
CA ALA A 120 -10.52 -1.04 4.95
C ALA A 120 -11.05 -0.08 3.89
N VAL A 121 -11.68 -0.62 2.84
CA VAL A 121 -12.30 0.16 1.76
C VAL A 121 -13.30 1.18 2.32
N GLU A 122 -14.15 0.74 3.25
CA GLU A 122 -15.19 1.57 3.86
C GLU A 122 -14.62 2.76 4.65
N GLU A 123 -13.44 2.60 5.19
CA GLU A 123 -12.75 3.69 5.90
C GLU A 123 -12.31 4.79 4.93
N PHE A 124 -11.76 4.38 3.76
CA PHE A 124 -11.40 5.33 2.70
C PHE A 124 -12.63 5.99 2.09
N GLU A 125 -13.71 5.24 1.85
CA GLU A 125 -14.97 5.75 1.32
C GLU A 125 -15.57 6.84 2.21
N ASN A 126 -15.38 6.75 3.52
CA ASN A 126 -15.90 7.69 4.50
C ASN A 126 -14.99 8.89 4.78
N ILE A 127 -13.84 9.02 4.11
CA ILE A 127 -12.99 10.22 4.18
C ILE A 127 -13.80 11.45 3.80
N ILE A 128 -13.77 12.48 4.62
CA ILE A 128 -14.44 13.76 4.36
C ILE A 128 -13.58 14.57 3.40
N ILE A 129 -14.12 14.92 2.24
CA ILE A 129 -13.43 15.69 1.21
C ILE A 129 -13.88 17.15 1.13
N LYS A 130 -15.08 17.46 1.61
CA LYS A 130 -15.61 18.82 1.66
C LYS A 130 -16.66 18.97 2.75
N VAL A 131 -16.66 20.11 3.41
CA VAL A 131 -17.74 20.56 4.28
C VAL A 131 -18.32 21.84 3.65
N GLY A 132 -19.60 21.82 3.32
CA GLY A 132 -20.30 22.96 2.76
C GLY A 132 -20.62 24.02 3.82
N SER A 133 -20.98 25.23 3.39
CA SER A 133 -21.31 26.37 4.27
C SER A 133 -22.51 26.11 5.20
N ASN A 134 -23.40 25.20 4.81
CA ASN A 134 -24.59 24.82 5.58
C ASN A 134 -24.37 23.55 6.43
N GLY A 135 -23.10 23.08 6.55
CA GLY A 135 -22.75 21.86 7.27
C GLY A 135 -22.93 20.57 6.46
N GLU A 136 -23.18 20.64 5.16
CA GLU A 136 -23.22 19.48 4.28
C GLU A 136 -21.85 18.83 4.18
N ILE A 137 -21.80 17.51 4.39
CA ILE A 137 -20.57 16.72 4.34
C ILE A 137 -20.54 15.90 3.06
N SER A 138 -19.52 16.13 2.22
CA SER A 138 -19.22 15.29 1.06
C SER A 138 -18.08 14.34 1.42
N ARG A 139 -18.26 13.06 1.09
CA ARG A 139 -17.30 11.98 1.36
C ARG A 139 -16.68 11.50 0.08
N LEU A 140 -15.56 10.77 0.20
CA LEU A 140 -14.82 10.24 -0.95
C LEU A 140 -15.71 9.34 -1.84
N LYS A 141 -16.58 8.52 -1.25
CA LYS A 141 -17.54 7.66 -1.97
C LYS A 141 -18.51 8.43 -2.87
N ASP A 142 -18.77 9.70 -2.58
CA ASP A 142 -19.70 10.52 -3.36
C ASP A 142 -19.10 10.92 -4.72
N VAL A 143 -17.77 10.94 -4.82
CA VAL A 143 -17.03 11.36 -6.04
C VAL A 143 -16.07 10.30 -6.58
N ALA A 144 -15.94 9.15 -5.91
CA ALA A 144 -14.99 8.13 -6.29
C ALA A 144 -15.52 6.72 -6.00
N ARG A 145 -14.99 5.75 -6.74
CA ARG A 145 -15.04 4.32 -6.41
C ARG A 145 -13.72 3.95 -5.74
N VAL A 146 -13.80 3.29 -4.61
CA VAL A 146 -12.65 2.81 -3.85
C VAL A 146 -12.60 1.28 -3.92
N GLU A 147 -11.42 0.72 -4.17
CA GLU A 147 -11.22 -0.73 -4.21
C GLU A 147 -9.81 -1.11 -3.72
N LEU A 148 -9.70 -2.26 -3.11
CA LEU A 148 -8.41 -2.88 -2.83
C LEU A 148 -7.93 -3.58 -4.11
N GLY A 149 -6.71 -3.25 -4.56
CA GLY A 149 -6.16 -3.81 -5.78
C GLY A 149 -4.64 -3.80 -5.76
N ALA A 150 -4.00 -4.04 -6.91
CA ALA A 150 -2.57 -3.95 -7.04
C ALA A 150 -2.08 -2.50 -7.15
N SER A 151 -0.91 -2.21 -6.58
CA SER A 151 -0.25 -0.90 -6.75
C SER A 151 0.09 -0.62 -8.21
N THR A 152 0.38 -1.67 -8.97
CA THR A 152 0.65 -1.61 -10.41
C THR A 152 0.20 -2.89 -11.11
N TYR A 153 -0.22 -2.76 -12.35
CA TYR A 153 -0.50 -3.86 -13.29
C TYR A 153 0.44 -3.81 -14.49
N ALA A 154 1.56 -3.09 -14.37
CA ALA A 154 2.49 -2.88 -15.48
C ALA A 154 3.24 -4.15 -15.91
N LEU A 155 3.41 -5.09 -14.98
CA LEU A 155 4.10 -6.36 -15.23
C LEU A 155 3.16 -7.53 -15.02
N ARG A 156 3.16 -8.46 -15.97
CA ARG A 156 2.45 -9.73 -15.89
C ARG A 156 3.45 -10.86 -16.12
N SER A 157 3.42 -11.84 -15.26
CA SER A 157 4.23 -13.04 -15.40
C SER A 157 3.36 -14.26 -15.68
N LEU A 158 3.81 -15.10 -16.58
CA LEU A 158 3.13 -16.34 -16.97
C LEU A 158 4.12 -17.51 -16.92
N LEU A 159 3.64 -18.65 -16.42
CA LEU A 159 4.32 -19.93 -16.52
C LEU A 159 3.39 -20.93 -17.22
N ASN A 160 3.81 -21.49 -18.34
CA ASN A 160 2.99 -22.41 -19.16
C ASN A 160 1.61 -21.81 -19.49
N ASN A 161 1.59 -20.53 -19.86
CA ASN A 161 0.38 -19.76 -20.19
C ASN A 161 -0.64 -19.60 -19.05
N LYS A 162 -0.22 -19.85 -17.80
CA LYS A 162 -1.00 -19.60 -16.59
C LYS A 162 -0.36 -18.46 -15.78
N GLU A 163 -1.17 -17.73 -15.05
CA GLU A 163 -0.67 -16.67 -14.19
C GLU A 163 0.27 -17.20 -13.11
N ALA A 164 1.41 -16.54 -12.96
CA ALA A 164 2.45 -16.90 -12.02
C ALA A 164 3.17 -15.65 -11.52
N VAL A 165 3.61 -15.65 -10.27
CA VAL A 165 4.56 -14.64 -9.78
C VAL A 165 5.96 -15.14 -10.07
N ALA A 166 6.72 -14.40 -10.87
CA ALA A 166 8.12 -14.71 -11.11
C ALA A 166 9.02 -14.02 -10.07
N ILE A 167 9.95 -14.76 -9.54
CA ILE A 167 10.91 -14.35 -8.52
C ILE A 167 12.31 -14.56 -9.07
N PRO A 168 12.83 -13.61 -9.88
CA PRO A 168 14.21 -13.67 -10.36
C PRO A 168 15.19 -13.48 -9.21
N ILE A 169 16.18 -14.37 -9.16
CA ILE A 169 17.26 -14.40 -8.19
C ILE A 169 18.56 -14.08 -8.90
N PHE A 170 19.26 -13.07 -8.38
CA PHE A 170 20.53 -12.61 -8.91
C PHE A 170 21.67 -13.02 -7.97
N GLN A 171 22.81 -13.37 -8.55
CA GLN A 171 23.98 -13.77 -7.80
C GLN A 171 24.57 -12.59 -7.01
N ALA A 172 25.15 -12.89 -5.86
CA ALA A 172 25.97 -11.92 -5.15
C ALA A 172 27.21 -11.60 -5.98
N SER A 173 27.60 -10.31 -6.03
CA SER A 173 28.88 -9.94 -6.62
C SER A 173 30.01 -10.42 -5.70
N GLY A 174 30.85 -11.30 -6.19
CA GLY A 174 32.07 -11.73 -5.51
C GLY A 174 33.07 -10.60 -5.25
#